data_f6feb418f359f5e112b2aa121c5fd4f1
#
_entry.id   f6feb418f359f5e112b2aa121c5fd4f1
#
_cell.length_a   1.000
_cell.length_b   1.000
_cell.length_c   1.000
_cell.angle_alpha   90.00
_cell.angle_beta   90.00
_cell.angle_gamma   90.00
#
_symmetry.space_group_name_H-M   'P 1'
#
loop_
_entity.id
_entity.type
_entity.pdbx_description
1 polymer ?
#
loop_
_entity_poly.entity_id
_entity_poly.type
_entity_poly.pdbx_seq_one_letter_code
_entity_poly.pdbx_strand_id
1 'polypeptide(L)'
;RAFTSQAVDKATLLELLNVAARAPSGTNCQPWKVYVATGAARDRIVTEVCAIHDAARHDKELAAQYTEAYPYYPEEWISPYIDRRRENGWGLYGLLGIEKGQKDKMHEQHQRNFKLFDAPVALFFTVNKVMGIGSKMDIAMMMQNLMVAAQARGLATCPQAAWNHYHKIVFPIVGAGDDEEMVCGMALGYAD
;
A
#
# COMPACT_ATOMS: atom_id res chain seq x y z
N ARG A 1 8.81 -5.82 9.57
CA ARG A 1 8.40 -6.01 8.17
C ARG A 1 9.65 -6.00 7.30
N ALA A 2 9.95 -7.12 6.70
CA ALA A 2 11.02 -7.31 5.74
C ALA A 2 10.65 -8.47 4.83
N PHE A 3 11.08 -8.40 3.58
CA PHE A 3 10.87 -9.47 2.60
C PHE A 3 12.21 -9.85 1.97
N THR A 4 12.34 -11.13 1.60
CA THR A 4 13.46 -11.59 0.82
C THR A 4 13.35 -11.14 -0.63
N SER A 5 14.45 -11.20 -1.38
CA SER A 5 14.47 -10.94 -2.83
C SER A 5 13.94 -12.09 -3.68
N GLN A 6 13.49 -13.19 -3.05
CA GLN A 6 12.97 -14.36 -3.76
C GLN A 6 11.76 -13.96 -4.62
N ALA A 7 11.85 -14.23 -5.90
CA ALA A 7 10.78 -13.93 -6.83
C ALA A 7 9.52 -14.77 -6.54
N VAL A 8 8.35 -14.17 -6.75
CA VAL A 8 7.07 -14.88 -6.76
C VAL A 8 6.69 -15.13 -8.22
N ASP A 9 6.46 -16.38 -8.57
CA ASP A 9 6.15 -16.74 -9.94
C ASP A 9 4.74 -16.26 -10.37
N LYS A 10 4.58 -16.09 -11.68
CA LYS A 10 3.34 -15.57 -12.26
C LYS A 10 2.14 -16.49 -12.01
N ALA A 11 2.34 -17.82 -11.99
CA ALA A 11 1.25 -18.77 -11.77
C ALA A 11 0.70 -18.63 -10.36
N THR A 12 1.58 -18.52 -9.36
CA THR A 12 1.21 -18.25 -7.97
C THR A 12 0.45 -16.93 -7.83
N LEU A 13 0.93 -15.85 -8.47
CA LEU A 13 0.24 -14.55 -8.44
C LEU A 13 -1.17 -14.64 -9.03
N LEU A 14 -1.33 -15.30 -10.17
CA LEU A 14 -2.65 -15.49 -10.81
C LEU A 14 -3.58 -16.32 -9.93
N GLU A 15 -3.08 -17.36 -9.29
CA GLU A 15 -3.86 -18.20 -8.38
C GLU A 15 -4.35 -17.38 -7.17
N LEU A 16 -3.48 -16.58 -6.56
CA LEU A 16 -3.84 -15.70 -5.45
C LEU A 16 -4.92 -14.69 -5.85
N LEU A 17 -4.79 -14.07 -7.01
CA LEU A 17 -5.78 -13.12 -7.52
C LEU A 17 -7.12 -13.79 -7.84
N ASN A 18 -7.11 -15.01 -8.39
CA ASN A 18 -8.33 -15.78 -8.64
C ASN A 18 -9.07 -16.14 -7.35
N VAL A 19 -8.34 -16.52 -6.29
CA VAL A 19 -8.93 -16.75 -4.97
C VAL A 19 -9.48 -15.44 -4.40
N ALA A 20 -8.71 -14.36 -4.46
CA ALA A 20 -9.11 -13.05 -3.96
C ALA A 20 -10.39 -12.54 -4.63
N ALA A 21 -10.51 -12.72 -5.96
CA ALA A 21 -11.66 -12.29 -6.74
C ALA A 21 -12.97 -13.04 -6.41
N ARG A 22 -12.93 -14.06 -5.54
CA ARG A 22 -14.12 -14.72 -4.99
C ARG A 22 -14.74 -13.96 -3.81
N ALA A 23 -14.17 -12.81 -3.44
CA ALA A 23 -14.76 -11.95 -2.42
C ALA A 23 -16.19 -11.54 -2.79
N PRO A 24 -17.09 -11.37 -1.83
CA PRO A 24 -18.41 -10.79 -2.10
C PRO A 24 -18.30 -9.32 -2.45
N SER A 25 -19.27 -8.81 -3.20
CA SER A 25 -19.43 -7.38 -3.46
C SER A 25 -20.90 -6.99 -3.56
N GLY A 26 -21.23 -5.75 -3.31
CA GLY A 26 -22.59 -5.23 -3.42
C GLY A 26 -23.16 -5.55 -4.80
N THR A 27 -24.31 -6.23 -4.86
CA THR A 27 -24.96 -6.69 -6.11
C THR A 27 -24.04 -7.46 -7.06
N ASN A 28 -22.95 -8.01 -6.54
CA ASN A 28 -21.90 -8.71 -7.30
C ASN A 28 -21.25 -7.83 -8.39
N CYS A 29 -21.09 -6.54 -8.12
CA CYS A 29 -20.54 -5.60 -9.10
C CYS A 29 -19.02 -5.74 -9.31
N GLN A 30 -18.31 -6.41 -8.39
CA GLN A 30 -16.87 -6.73 -8.48
C GLN A 30 -16.03 -5.50 -8.89
N PRO A 31 -16.02 -4.44 -8.07
CA PRO A 31 -15.57 -3.11 -8.46
C PRO A 31 -14.04 -2.95 -8.52
N TRP A 32 -13.30 -3.99 -8.12
CA TRP A 32 -11.86 -3.97 -8.01
C TRP A 32 -11.14 -4.08 -9.34
N LYS A 33 -10.08 -3.30 -9.49
CA LYS A 33 -8.99 -3.54 -10.43
C LYS A 33 -7.71 -3.73 -9.64
N VAL A 34 -6.82 -4.59 -10.11
CA VAL A 34 -5.54 -4.88 -9.44
C VAL A 34 -4.41 -4.80 -10.45
N TYR A 35 -3.48 -3.91 -10.18
CA TYR A 35 -2.25 -3.78 -10.95
C TYR A 35 -1.11 -4.46 -10.21
N VAL A 36 -0.38 -5.31 -10.92
CA VAL A 36 0.75 -6.06 -10.39
C VAL A 36 2.04 -5.51 -11.00
N ALA A 37 2.90 -4.94 -10.18
CA ALA A 37 4.21 -4.47 -10.62
C ALA A 37 5.32 -5.35 -10.02
N THR A 38 6.22 -5.81 -10.88
CA THR A 38 7.41 -6.60 -10.55
C THR A 38 8.60 -6.09 -11.38
N GLY A 39 9.83 -6.49 -11.01
CA GLY A 39 11.04 -6.15 -11.76
C GLY A 39 11.15 -4.65 -12.05
N ALA A 40 11.47 -4.30 -13.28
CA ALA A 40 11.75 -2.92 -13.69
C ALA A 40 10.58 -1.94 -13.40
N ALA A 41 9.33 -2.35 -13.56
CA ALA A 41 8.17 -1.50 -13.26
C ALA A 41 8.07 -1.20 -11.75
N ARG A 42 8.24 -2.23 -10.91
CA ARG A 42 8.29 -2.08 -9.45
C ARG A 42 9.43 -1.17 -9.03
N ASP A 43 10.62 -1.39 -9.57
CA ASP A 43 11.83 -0.64 -9.22
C ASP A 43 11.73 0.83 -9.64
N ARG A 44 11.13 1.10 -10.80
CA ARG A 44 10.83 2.46 -11.26
C ARG A 44 9.88 3.17 -10.30
N ILE A 45 8.77 2.52 -9.89
CA ILE A 45 7.82 3.08 -8.93
C ILE A 45 8.52 3.43 -7.60
N VAL A 46 9.31 2.51 -7.07
CA VAL A 46 10.07 2.72 -5.82
C VAL A 46 11.02 3.90 -5.95
N THR A 47 11.78 3.97 -7.04
CA THR A 47 12.76 5.04 -7.26
C THR A 47 12.08 6.40 -7.36
N GLU A 48 11.05 6.54 -8.19
CA GLU A 48 10.35 7.81 -8.39
C GLU A 48 9.63 8.27 -7.11
N VAL A 49 8.94 7.37 -6.41
CA VAL A 49 8.22 7.73 -5.18
C VAL A 49 9.19 8.06 -4.04
N CYS A 50 10.27 7.31 -3.85
CA CYS A 50 11.26 7.64 -2.82
C CYS A 50 11.94 8.99 -3.06
N ALA A 51 12.25 9.33 -4.31
CA ALA A 51 12.83 10.62 -4.67
C ALA A 51 11.88 11.80 -4.32
N ILE A 52 10.59 11.67 -4.63
CA ILE A 52 9.59 12.67 -4.27
C ILE A 52 9.37 12.72 -2.75
N HIS A 53 9.30 11.58 -2.08
CA HIS A 53 9.16 11.50 -0.63
C HIS A 53 10.30 12.21 0.12
N ASP A 54 11.53 12.09 -0.38
CA ASP A 54 12.70 12.80 0.18
C ASP A 54 12.63 14.29 -0.11
N ALA A 55 12.35 14.70 -1.34
CA ALA A 55 12.29 16.09 -1.76
C ALA A 55 11.15 16.85 -1.04
N ALA A 56 9.97 16.25 -0.95
CA ALA A 56 8.78 16.82 -0.31
C ALA A 56 8.98 17.10 1.20
N ARG A 57 9.96 16.46 1.84
CA ARG A 57 10.30 16.72 3.24
C ARG A 57 10.70 18.18 3.49
N HIS A 58 11.33 18.81 2.50
CA HIS A 58 11.88 20.16 2.59
C HIS A 58 11.17 21.16 1.68
N ASP A 59 10.23 20.71 0.88
CA ASP A 59 9.46 21.50 -0.08
C ASP A 59 7.95 21.30 0.13
N LYS A 60 7.31 22.31 0.75
CA LYS A 60 5.87 22.27 1.04
C LYS A 60 5.00 22.38 -0.21
N GLU A 61 5.47 23.06 -1.25
CA GLU A 61 4.73 23.22 -2.50
C GLU A 61 4.74 21.88 -3.25
N LEU A 62 5.88 21.20 -3.26
CA LEU A 62 5.98 19.85 -3.79
C LEU A 62 5.11 18.87 -2.99
N ALA A 63 5.19 18.91 -1.66
CA ALA A 63 4.37 18.05 -0.80
C ALA A 63 2.86 18.22 -1.06
N ALA A 64 2.39 19.43 -1.31
CA ALA A 64 0.99 19.74 -1.59
C ALA A 64 0.48 19.15 -2.92
N GLN A 65 1.36 18.76 -3.83
CA GLN A 65 0.99 18.13 -5.10
C GLN A 65 0.64 16.64 -4.94
N TYR A 66 1.08 16.02 -3.83
CA TYR A 66 0.92 14.60 -3.54
C TYR A 66 0.03 14.40 -2.33
N THR A 67 -1.28 14.54 -2.54
CA THR A 67 -2.31 14.34 -1.51
C THR A 67 -2.97 12.97 -1.64
N GLU A 68 -3.59 12.52 -0.56
CA GLU A 68 -4.36 11.27 -0.57
C GLU A 68 -5.47 11.30 -1.64
N ALA A 69 -5.69 10.17 -2.32
CA ALA A 69 -6.79 10.01 -3.26
C ALA A 69 -8.16 10.12 -2.57
N TYR A 70 -8.23 9.74 -1.30
CA TYR A 70 -9.38 9.90 -0.42
C TYR A 70 -8.90 10.00 1.03
N PRO A 71 -9.66 10.66 1.95
CA PRO A 71 -9.28 10.74 3.37
C PRO A 71 -9.34 9.34 4.00
N TYR A 72 -8.16 8.80 4.35
CA TYR A 72 -8.05 7.50 5.00
C TYR A 72 -8.22 7.60 6.52
N TYR A 73 -7.71 8.67 7.12
CA TYR A 73 -7.77 8.92 8.57
C TYR A 73 -8.78 10.01 8.90
N PRO A 74 -9.34 10.01 10.12
CA PRO A 74 -10.19 11.09 10.58
C PRO A 74 -9.38 12.39 10.74
N GLU A 75 -10.03 13.53 10.53
CA GLU A 75 -9.43 14.85 10.76
C GLU A 75 -9.07 15.02 12.24
N GLU A 76 -9.97 14.60 13.14
CA GLU A 76 -9.75 14.66 14.57
C GLU A 76 -9.72 13.24 15.17
N TRP A 77 -8.68 12.99 15.96
CA TRP A 77 -8.50 11.72 16.64
C TRP A 77 -9.04 11.76 18.06
N ILE A 78 -9.87 10.79 18.42
CA ILE A 78 -10.43 10.61 19.77
C ILE A 78 -9.96 9.30 20.39
N SER A 79 -10.02 9.21 21.74
CA SER A 79 -9.81 7.95 22.48
C SER A 79 -10.96 6.97 22.19
N PRO A 80 -10.70 5.67 22.10
CA PRO A 80 -9.42 4.97 22.33
C PRO A 80 -8.53 4.86 21.08
N TYR A 81 -8.93 5.43 19.95
CA TYR A 81 -8.22 5.26 18.66
C TYR A 81 -6.87 5.97 18.65
N ILE A 82 -6.81 7.20 19.17
CA ILE A 82 -5.54 7.95 19.27
C ILE A 82 -4.55 7.23 20.18
N ASP A 83 -5.03 6.59 21.24
CA ASP A 83 -4.18 5.89 22.21
C ASP A 83 -3.55 4.65 21.57
N ARG A 84 -4.34 3.84 20.87
CA ARG A 84 -3.86 2.68 20.09
C ARG A 84 -2.88 3.08 19.00
N ARG A 85 -3.15 4.19 18.30
CA ARG A 85 -2.23 4.72 17.29
C ARG A 85 -0.88 5.10 17.88
N ARG A 86 -0.89 5.77 19.04
CA ARG A 86 0.33 6.17 19.75
C ARG A 86 1.10 4.96 20.27
N GLU A 87 0.42 4.02 20.90
CA GLU A 87 0.99 2.77 21.38
C GLU A 87 1.67 2.00 20.24
N ASN A 88 0.96 1.78 19.13
CA ASN A 88 1.52 1.10 17.96
C ASN A 88 2.74 1.83 17.38
N GLY A 89 2.67 3.16 17.23
CA GLY A 89 3.75 3.96 16.65
C GLY A 89 5.02 3.95 17.52
N TRP A 90 4.87 4.20 18.82
CA TRP A 90 6.01 4.19 19.74
C TRP A 90 6.53 2.79 20.02
N GLY A 91 5.66 1.78 20.02
CA GLY A 91 6.07 0.37 20.11
C GLY A 91 6.95 -0.03 18.95
N LEU A 92 6.56 0.33 17.71
CA LEU A 92 7.38 0.08 16.52
C LEU A 92 8.74 0.78 16.60
N TYR A 93 8.75 2.07 16.91
CA TYR A 93 10.01 2.82 16.99
C TYR A 93 10.91 2.30 18.12
N GLY A 94 10.34 1.90 19.26
CA GLY A 94 11.09 1.29 20.35
C GLY A 94 11.79 -0.02 19.92
N LEU A 95 11.10 -0.89 19.19
CA LEU A 95 11.68 -2.13 18.64
C LEU A 95 12.81 -1.87 17.63
N LEU A 96 12.76 -0.73 16.93
CA LEU A 96 13.76 -0.33 15.93
C LEU A 96 14.89 0.52 16.54
N GLY A 97 14.86 0.81 17.84
CA GLY A 97 15.84 1.68 18.49
C GLY A 97 15.78 3.13 17.99
N ILE A 98 14.59 3.59 17.56
CA ILE A 98 14.37 4.96 17.11
C ILE A 98 13.74 5.78 18.23
N GLU A 99 14.49 6.76 18.74
CA GLU A 99 14.08 7.61 19.84
C GLU A 99 13.27 8.83 19.35
N LYS A 100 12.52 9.42 20.29
CA LYS A 100 11.77 10.64 20.03
C LYS A 100 12.73 11.78 19.62
N GLY A 101 12.43 12.42 18.49
CA GLY A 101 13.25 13.51 17.94
C GLY A 101 14.26 13.09 16.87
N GLN A 102 14.51 11.81 16.69
CA GLN A 102 15.36 11.29 15.60
C GLN A 102 14.60 11.30 14.26
N LYS A 103 14.30 12.52 13.79
CA LYS A 103 13.42 12.74 12.61
C LYS A 103 13.94 12.08 11.34
N ASP A 104 15.25 11.97 11.16
CA ASP A 104 15.84 11.36 9.98
C ASP A 104 15.59 9.85 9.97
N LYS A 105 15.84 9.17 11.08
CA LYS A 105 15.53 7.74 11.22
C LYS A 105 14.03 7.45 11.10
N MET A 106 13.16 8.32 11.62
CA MET A 106 11.72 8.21 11.46
C MET A 106 11.32 8.35 9.99
N HIS A 107 11.93 9.28 9.25
CA HIS A 107 11.71 9.46 7.82
C HIS A 107 12.16 8.23 7.01
N GLU A 108 13.38 7.74 7.26
CA GLU A 108 13.90 6.52 6.64
C GLU A 108 12.98 5.31 6.90
N GLN A 109 12.53 5.14 8.14
CA GLN A 109 11.59 4.06 8.48
C GLN A 109 10.24 4.22 7.80
N HIS A 110 9.72 5.45 7.69
CA HIS A 110 8.49 5.71 6.96
C HIS A 110 8.65 5.43 5.45
N GLN A 111 9.80 5.79 4.88
CA GLN A 111 10.12 5.53 3.47
C GLN A 111 10.17 4.04 3.13
N ARG A 112 10.42 3.15 4.10
CA ARG A 112 10.34 1.70 3.87
C ARG A 112 8.98 1.23 3.33
N ASN A 113 7.89 1.97 3.62
CA ASN A 113 6.61 1.72 2.98
C ASN A 113 6.72 1.81 1.45
N PHE A 114 7.43 2.83 0.96
CA PHE A 114 7.59 3.11 -0.48
C PHE A 114 8.69 2.24 -1.12
N LYS A 115 9.52 1.59 -0.33
CA LYS A 115 10.40 0.50 -0.75
C LYS A 115 9.72 -0.87 -0.70
N LEU A 116 8.40 -0.91 -0.37
CA LEU A 116 7.62 -2.14 -0.22
C LEU A 116 8.22 -3.09 0.83
N PHE A 117 9.00 -2.58 1.77
CA PHE A 117 9.77 -3.38 2.72
C PHE A 117 10.65 -4.45 2.04
N ASP A 118 11.17 -4.15 0.84
CA ASP A 118 12.00 -4.97 -0.03
C ASP A 118 11.26 -6.10 -0.78
N ALA A 119 9.93 -6.19 -0.67
CA ALA A 119 9.13 -7.19 -1.38
C ALA A 119 9.31 -7.11 -2.90
N PRO A 120 9.41 -8.25 -3.61
CA PRO A 120 9.59 -8.29 -5.05
C PRO A 120 8.33 -7.93 -5.84
N VAL A 121 7.15 -7.94 -5.19
CA VAL A 121 5.86 -7.68 -5.83
C VAL A 121 5.16 -6.52 -5.14
N ALA A 122 4.71 -5.56 -5.95
CA ALA A 122 3.78 -4.51 -5.57
C ALA A 122 2.40 -4.77 -6.20
N LEU A 123 1.37 -4.69 -5.38
CA LEU A 123 -0.02 -4.71 -5.84
C LEU A 123 -0.64 -3.34 -5.58
N PHE A 124 -1.37 -2.81 -6.57
CA PHE A 124 -2.13 -1.57 -6.41
C PHE A 124 -3.59 -1.85 -6.71
N PHE A 125 -4.45 -1.57 -5.74
CA PHE A 125 -5.89 -1.78 -5.83
C PHE A 125 -6.55 -0.47 -6.15
N THR A 126 -7.36 -0.45 -7.20
CA THR A 126 -8.09 0.73 -7.65
C THR A 126 -9.57 0.45 -7.79
N VAL A 127 -10.34 1.53 -7.80
CA VAL A 127 -11.78 1.53 -8.05
C VAL A 127 -12.11 2.63 -9.07
N ASN A 128 -13.15 2.44 -9.88
CA ASN A 128 -13.64 3.54 -10.70
C ASN A 128 -14.22 4.65 -9.80
N LYS A 129 -13.91 5.91 -10.10
CA LYS A 129 -14.33 7.09 -9.33
C LYS A 129 -15.85 7.26 -9.18
N VAL A 130 -16.65 6.65 -10.07
CA VAL A 130 -18.12 6.68 -9.96
C VAL A 130 -18.65 5.81 -8.82
N MET A 131 -17.80 4.91 -8.28
CA MET A 131 -18.19 3.99 -7.23
C MET A 131 -18.09 4.65 -5.86
N GLY A 132 -19.09 4.38 -5.02
CA GLY A 132 -19.14 4.92 -3.66
C GLY A 132 -18.26 4.15 -2.65
N ILE A 133 -18.33 4.60 -1.39
CA ILE A 133 -17.54 4.05 -0.29
C ILE A 133 -17.76 2.55 -0.06
N GLY A 134 -18.95 2.02 -0.36
CA GLY A 134 -19.25 0.59 -0.27
C GLY A 134 -18.32 -0.26 -1.12
N SER A 135 -17.92 0.22 -2.28
CA SER A 135 -16.98 -0.48 -3.15
C SER A 135 -15.56 -0.56 -2.58
N LYS A 136 -15.16 0.40 -1.74
CA LYS A 136 -13.89 0.29 -1.00
C LYS A 136 -13.96 -0.81 0.07
N MET A 137 -15.13 -1.05 0.67
CA MET A 137 -15.35 -2.20 1.58
C MET A 137 -15.26 -3.52 0.81
N ASP A 138 -15.85 -3.59 -0.39
CA ASP A 138 -15.76 -4.78 -1.26
C ASP A 138 -14.30 -5.09 -1.61
N ILE A 139 -13.52 -4.06 -1.98
CA ILE A 139 -12.09 -4.21 -2.27
C ILE A 139 -11.32 -4.65 -1.02
N ALA A 140 -11.63 -4.12 0.16
CA ALA A 140 -11.00 -4.55 1.40
C ALA A 140 -11.25 -6.04 1.70
N MET A 141 -12.45 -6.57 1.41
CA MET A 141 -12.74 -8.00 1.52
C MET A 141 -11.91 -8.82 0.51
N MET A 142 -11.77 -8.34 -0.73
CA MET A 142 -10.90 -8.97 -1.73
C MET A 142 -9.43 -8.98 -1.27
N MET A 143 -8.93 -7.86 -0.75
CA MET A 143 -7.57 -7.76 -0.21
C MET A 143 -7.35 -8.75 0.93
N GLN A 144 -8.33 -8.90 1.84
CA GLN A 144 -8.24 -9.86 2.94
C GLN A 144 -8.20 -11.31 2.45
N ASN A 145 -9.02 -11.67 1.44
CA ASN A 145 -8.95 -12.98 0.82
C ASN A 145 -7.56 -13.26 0.22
N LEU A 146 -6.96 -12.26 -0.45
CA LEU A 146 -5.61 -12.37 -0.99
C LEU A 146 -4.58 -12.61 0.11
N MET A 147 -4.65 -11.87 1.21
CA MET A 147 -3.74 -11.99 2.33
C MET A 147 -3.80 -13.40 2.96
N VAL A 148 -5.00 -13.93 3.16
CA VAL A 148 -5.21 -15.30 3.70
C VAL A 148 -4.68 -16.35 2.72
N ALA A 149 -4.99 -16.19 1.42
CA ALA A 149 -4.52 -17.11 0.39
C ALA A 149 -2.98 -17.11 0.25
N ALA A 150 -2.35 -15.94 0.37
CA ALA A 150 -0.89 -15.80 0.37
C ALA A 150 -0.26 -16.50 1.56
N GLN A 151 -0.81 -16.28 2.77
CA GLN A 151 -0.33 -16.94 3.98
C GLN A 151 -0.39 -18.47 3.88
N ALA A 152 -1.46 -19.00 3.30
CA ALA A 152 -1.61 -20.45 3.07
C ALA A 152 -0.56 -21.05 2.12
N ARG A 153 0.16 -20.19 1.38
CA ARG A 153 1.25 -20.56 0.44
C ARG A 153 2.64 -20.16 0.93
N GLY A 154 2.76 -19.81 2.20
CA GLY A 154 4.04 -19.37 2.78
C GLY A 154 4.50 -17.98 2.33
N LEU A 155 3.62 -17.21 1.70
CA LEU A 155 3.87 -15.83 1.33
C LEU A 155 3.36 -14.88 2.43
N ALA A 156 4.00 -13.73 2.54
CA ALA A 156 3.59 -12.65 3.42
C ALA A 156 3.10 -11.45 2.60
N THR A 157 2.25 -10.65 3.21
CA THR A 157 1.69 -9.43 2.62
C THR A 157 1.74 -8.27 3.61
N CYS A 158 1.80 -7.06 3.09
CA CYS A 158 1.66 -5.85 3.88
C CYS A 158 0.83 -4.82 3.11
N PRO A 159 -0.46 -4.62 3.46
CA PRO A 159 -1.26 -3.54 2.89
C PRO A 159 -0.74 -2.19 3.39
N GLN A 160 -0.72 -1.20 2.51
CA GLN A 160 -0.08 0.09 2.73
C GLN A 160 -0.92 1.21 2.11
N ALA A 161 -1.79 1.83 2.91
CA ALA A 161 -2.59 2.98 2.50
C ALA A 161 -1.72 4.20 2.12
N ALA A 162 -0.47 4.25 2.60
CA ALA A 162 0.47 5.33 2.29
C ALA A 162 0.67 5.56 0.77
N TRP A 163 0.46 4.55 -0.07
CA TRP A 163 0.54 4.66 -1.52
C TRP A 163 -0.51 5.60 -2.12
N ASN A 164 -1.60 5.88 -1.39
CA ASN A 164 -2.63 6.82 -1.83
C ASN A 164 -2.10 8.23 -2.14
N HIS A 165 -1.04 8.66 -1.47
CA HIS A 165 -0.40 9.95 -1.75
C HIS A 165 0.28 10.00 -3.12
N TYR A 166 0.73 8.85 -3.63
CA TYR A 166 1.59 8.77 -4.81
C TYR A 166 0.91 8.14 -6.04
N HIS A 167 -0.43 8.10 -6.05
CA HIS A 167 -1.20 7.56 -7.18
C HIS A 167 -0.81 8.23 -8.52
N LYS A 168 -0.50 9.53 -8.52
CA LYS A 168 -0.08 10.27 -9.72
C LYS A 168 1.24 9.76 -10.33
N ILE A 169 2.09 9.13 -9.53
CA ILE A 169 3.34 8.50 -10.01
C ILE A 169 3.06 7.06 -10.43
N VAL A 170 2.29 6.34 -9.64
CA VAL A 170 2.03 4.92 -9.87
C VAL A 170 1.19 4.69 -11.13
N PHE A 171 0.11 5.44 -11.32
CA PHE A 171 -0.87 5.22 -12.39
C PHE A 171 -0.27 5.20 -13.79
N PRO A 172 0.56 6.17 -14.21
CA PRO A 172 1.17 6.13 -15.54
C PRO A 172 2.09 4.92 -15.76
N ILE A 173 2.71 4.40 -14.68
CA ILE A 173 3.65 3.28 -14.78
C ILE A 173 2.90 1.95 -14.91
N VAL A 174 1.77 1.81 -14.21
CA VAL A 174 0.97 0.57 -14.23
C VAL A 174 -0.13 0.58 -15.30
N GLY A 175 -0.37 1.72 -15.96
CA GLY A 175 -1.41 1.88 -16.97
C GLY A 175 -2.82 2.02 -16.39
N ALA A 176 -2.95 2.56 -15.18
CA ALA A 176 -4.25 2.87 -14.59
C ALA A 176 -4.88 4.10 -15.27
N GLY A 177 -6.21 4.10 -15.41
CA GLY A 177 -6.94 5.17 -16.07
C GLY A 177 -7.18 6.39 -15.17
N ASP A 178 -7.45 7.54 -15.80
CA ASP A 178 -7.81 8.78 -15.09
C ASP A 178 -9.16 8.70 -14.39
N ASP A 179 -9.99 7.74 -14.76
CA ASP A 179 -11.28 7.44 -14.13
C ASP A 179 -11.14 6.56 -12.88
N GLU A 180 -9.94 6.20 -12.49
CA GLU A 180 -9.67 5.35 -11.35
C GLU A 180 -9.19 6.15 -10.11
N GLU A 181 -9.50 5.62 -8.95
CA GLU A 181 -9.02 6.07 -7.65
C GLU A 181 -8.20 4.95 -7.00
N MET A 182 -7.02 5.25 -6.47
CA MET A 182 -6.24 4.28 -5.71
C MET A 182 -6.86 4.04 -4.34
N VAL A 183 -7.16 2.79 -4.03
CA VAL A 183 -7.68 2.39 -2.72
C VAL A 183 -6.54 2.04 -1.77
N CYS A 184 -5.61 1.20 -2.20
CA CYS A 184 -4.48 0.78 -1.37
C CYS A 184 -3.36 0.19 -2.22
N GLY A 185 -2.13 0.28 -1.73
CA GLY A 185 -1.03 -0.56 -2.21
C GLY A 185 -0.81 -1.75 -1.27
N MET A 186 -0.10 -2.78 -1.75
CA MET A 186 0.28 -3.94 -0.94
C MET A 186 1.62 -4.51 -1.41
N ALA A 187 2.53 -4.70 -0.47
CA ALA A 187 3.74 -5.49 -0.67
C ALA A 187 3.40 -6.98 -0.56
N LEU A 188 3.99 -7.81 -1.42
CA LEU A 188 3.83 -9.27 -1.40
C LEU A 188 5.15 -9.96 -1.74
N GLY A 189 5.49 -10.99 -0.97
CA GLY A 189 6.71 -11.76 -1.13
C GLY A 189 6.89 -12.79 -0.03
N TYR A 190 8.08 -13.37 0.06
CA TYR A 190 8.47 -14.25 1.17
C TYR A 190 9.03 -13.39 2.31
N ALA A 191 8.60 -13.66 3.54
CA ALA A 191 9.12 -12.97 4.71
C ALA A 191 10.59 -13.31 4.95
N ASP A 192 11.39 -12.29 5.36
CA ASP A 192 12.77 -12.43 5.80
C ASP A 192 12.83 -12.84 7.27
#